data_0066829597d7aada46eca0e3acc5f71a
#
_entry.id   0066829597d7aada46eca0e3acc5f71a
#
_cell.length_a   1.000
_cell.length_b   1.000
_cell.length_c   1.000
_cell.angle_alpha   90.00
_cell.angle_beta   90.00
_cell.angle_gamma   90.00
#
_symmetry.space_group_name_H-M   'P 1'
#
loop_
_entity.id
_entity.type
_entity.pdbx_description
1 polymer ?
#
loop_
_entity_poly.entity_id
_entity_poly.type
_entity_poly.pdbx_seq_one_letter_code
_entity_poly.pdbx_strand_id
1 'polypeptide(L)'
;MTRRHGWKGLLLVVAALLSACGGSEQESVPDSGLDNSQEVLDFYASRPDLFTFATPADLPADLVWETGMDEPEIGSPEATKGGTYYESIEDFPPTLRFTGPDSNFSSRSWISGFYRMPWVVPHPNTGKYIPGIAESWAVDQANKKVYIRINPTATWTDNEPITSDDALFAFFFYLSEYIQAPFSNNHYSNEYTNITKFDDHTFAITMTTAKPDMAEYALFLGPVPQHFYKELGTDYPERYQWRYEPHAGAYFIDDQNIDMGVRIVLERKQDWWAKDLKYWRYLFNPDRINLSVIRDASNRYEAFRRGDVDMMRVATAEMWYDNLPDSDPDVAGGYIHKSTFYNGGPRSNWGLWMNASRHLLDNQDVRLGIHYAANWQLVIDNYFRGDMERLRTQNDGYPDFTNPDVEPRPFDIALAEQHFAAAGFTQRGPDGILVNAAGERLAFTL
;
A
#
# COMPACT_ATOMS: atom_id res chain seq x y z
N MET A 1 47.83 -41.26 52.01
CA MET A 1 48.55 -40.07 51.48
C MET A 1 47.77 -39.62 50.20
N THR A 2 46.78 -38.80 50.39
CA THR A 2 46.62 -37.36 50.05
C THR A 2 47.14 -36.97 48.66
N ARG A 3 46.22 -36.64 47.80
CA ARG A 3 46.19 -35.36 47.08
C ARG A 3 44.82 -35.02 46.46
N ARG A 4 44.15 -34.07 47.04
CA ARG A 4 43.09 -33.26 46.48
C ARG A 4 43.75 -32.19 45.58
N HIS A 5 43.27 -32.03 44.37
CA HIS A 5 43.35 -30.79 43.54
C HIS A 5 42.24 -30.99 42.48
N GLY A 6 41.29 -30.15 42.18
CA GLY A 6 41.10 -28.75 42.39
C GLY A 6 40.05 -28.40 41.33
N TRP A 7 38.75 -28.54 41.65
CA TRP A 7 37.62 -28.16 40.78
C TRP A 7 37.24 -26.72 41.13
N LYS A 8 37.99 -25.75 40.63
CA LYS A 8 37.64 -24.31 40.73
C LYS A 8 37.79 -23.54 39.41
N GLY A 9 37.92 -24.20 38.28
CA GLY A 9 38.13 -23.55 36.98
C GLY A 9 36.99 -23.67 35.96
N LEU A 10 35.88 -24.36 36.28
CA LEU A 10 34.84 -24.66 35.29
C LEU A 10 33.49 -23.89 35.49
N LEU A 11 33.43 -23.01 36.47
CA LEU A 11 32.19 -22.26 36.80
C LEU A 11 32.20 -20.82 36.26
N LEU A 12 33.30 -20.37 35.64
CA LEU A 12 33.41 -19.00 35.11
C LEU A 12 33.24 -18.88 33.58
N VAL A 13 33.16 -20.02 32.88
CA VAL A 13 32.94 -20.04 31.40
C VAL A 13 31.48 -20.26 31.03
N VAL A 14 30.64 -20.76 31.92
CA VAL A 14 29.21 -20.99 31.65
C VAL A 14 28.37 -19.71 31.91
N ALA A 15 28.89 -18.79 32.71
CA ALA A 15 28.19 -17.50 32.96
C ALA A 15 28.37 -16.44 31.83
N ALA A 16 29.34 -16.65 30.93
CA ALA A 16 29.60 -15.73 29.82
C ALA A 16 28.87 -16.10 28.50
N LEU A 17 28.22 -17.27 28.46
CA LEU A 17 27.44 -17.73 27.29
C LEU A 17 25.91 -17.56 27.41
N LEU A 18 25.43 -17.07 28.55
CA LEU A 18 24.01 -16.77 28.78
C LEU A 18 23.67 -15.28 28.61
N SER A 19 24.65 -14.44 28.27
CA SER A 19 24.43 -13.00 28.01
C SER A 19 24.37 -12.63 26.54
N ALA A 20 24.28 -13.62 25.63
CA ALA A 20 24.25 -13.38 24.19
C ALA A 20 22.87 -13.64 23.54
N CYS A 21 21.82 -13.74 24.37
CA CYS A 21 20.42 -13.66 23.91
C CYS A 21 19.81 -12.37 24.47
N GLY A 22 20.50 -11.24 24.29
CA GLY A 22 19.91 -9.93 24.40
C GLY A 22 19.16 -9.67 23.09
N GLY A 23 17.84 -9.59 23.14
CA GLY A 23 17.09 -8.94 22.08
C GLY A 23 17.75 -7.60 21.78
N SER A 24 17.95 -7.25 20.53
CA SER A 24 18.41 -5.94 20.15
C SER A 24 17.38 -4.92 20.69
N GLU A 25 17.70 -4.29 21.83
CA GLU A 25 16.99 -3.08 22.22
C GLU A 25 17.08 -2.13 21.02
N GLN A 26 15.93 -1.74 20.52
CA GLN A 26 15.81 -0.76 19.48
C GLN A 26 16.37 0.53 20.05
N GLU A 27 17.60 0.93 19.65
CA GLU A 27 18.14 2.22 20.03
C GLU A 27 17.18 3.29 19.49
N SER A 28 16.41 3.88 20.38
CA SER A 28 15.60 5.04 20.04
C SER A 28 16.56 6.15 19.61
N VAL A 29 16.39 6.67 18.40
CA VAL A 29 17.13 7.88 17.98
C VAL A 29 16.82 8.96 19.01
N PRO A 30 17.83 9.55 19.66
CA PRO A 30 17.61 10.57 20.69
C PRO A 30 16.76 11.71 20.15
N ASP A 31 15.96 12.33 21.04
CA ASP A 31 15.30 13.59 20.75
C ASP A 31 16.34 14.57 20.19
N SER A 32 16.12 15.05 18.99
CA SER A 32 17.05 15.96 18.30
C SER A 32 17.03 17.37 18.90
N GLY A 33 15.99 17.69 19.64
CA GLY A 33 15.67 19.07 20.02
C GLY A 33 15.29 19.95 18.82
N LEU A 34 15.12 19.35 17.64
CA LEU A 34 14.65 20.05 16.43
C LEU A 34 13.15 20.32 16.56
N ASP A 35 12.76 21.48 16.15
CA ASP A 35 11.36 21.87 15.95
C ASP A 35 11.28 22.65 14.64
N ASN A 36 10.70 22.03 13.62
CA ASN A 36 10.58 22.61 12.28
C ASN A 36 9.37 23.56 12.15
N SER A 37 8.64 23.84 13.21
CA SER A 37 7.41 24.64 13.14
C SER A 37 7.66 26.01 12.50
N GLN A 38 8.79 26.65 12.80
CA GLN A 38 9.14 27.93 12.20
C GLN A 38 9.54 27.78 10.72
N GLU A 39 10.28 26.74 10.35
CA GLU A 39 10.64 26.44 8.96
C GLU A 39 9.38 26.23 8.10
N VAL A 40 8.39 25.51 8.62
CA VAL A 40 7.10 25.28 7.94
C VAL A 40 6.36 26.61 7.72
N LEU A 41 6.28 27.47 8.74
CA LEU A 41 5.63 28.76 8.61
C LEU A 41 6.35 29.70 7.63
N ASP A 42 7.68 29.71 7.66
CA ASP A 42 8.50 30.47 6.74
C ASP A 42 8.34 29.97 5.29
N PHE A 43 8.23 28.66 5.13
CA PHE A 43 7.95 28.06 3.83
C PHE A 43 6.58 28.50 3.29
N TYR A 44 5.52 28.44 4.10
CA TYR A 44 4.19 28.92 3.68
C TYR A 44 4.23 30.40 3.29
N ALA A 45 4.89 31.21 4.08
CA ALA A 45 5.02 32.66 3.79
C ALA A 45 5.84 32.93 2.52
N SER A 46 6.83 32.10 2.22
CA SER A 46 7.67 32.25 1.03
C SER A 46 7.00 31.74 -0.26
N ARG A 47 5.94 30.93 -0.14
CA ARG A 47 5.24 30.29 -1.26
C ARG A 47 3.73 30.60 -1.28
N PRO A 48 3.34 31.88 -1.39
CA PRO A 48 1.93 32.26 -1.48
C PRO A 48 1.23 31.74 -2.75
N ASP A 49 2.00 31.27 -3.72
CA ASP A 49 1.51 30.53 -4.88
C ASP A 49 0.97 29.14 -4.50
N LEU A 50 1.58 28.46 -3.54
CA LEU A 50 1.19 27.14 -3.10
C LEU A 50 0.23 27.15 -1.90
N PHE A 51 0.31 28.16 -1.05
CA PHE A 51 -0.46 28.24 0.19
C PHE A 51 -1.22 29.55 0.28
N THR A 52 -2.54 29.46 0.48
CA THR A 52 -3.42 30.62 0.63
C THR A 52 -4.16 30.52 1.96
N PHE A 53 -4.19 31.63 2.69
CA PHE A 53 -4.96 31.77 3.92
C PHE A 53 -6.12 32.72 3.65
N ALA A 54 -7.33 32.21 3.73
CA ALA A 54 -8.58 32.91 3.50
C ALA A 54 -9.47 32.81 4.75
N THR A 55 -10.71 33.21 4.65
CA THR A 55 -11.70 33.10 5.73
C THR A 55 -12.94 32.37 5.23
N PRO A 56 -13.83 31.87 6.08
CA PRO A 56 -15.08 31.27 5.64
C PRO A 56 -15.98 32.20 4.80
N ALA A 57 -15.81 33.52 4.93
CA ALA A 57 -16.53 34.48 4.11
C ALA A 57 -16.08 34.49 2.64
N ASP A 58 -14.91 33.95 2.35
CA ASP A 58 -14.35 33.88 1.00
C ASP A 58 -14.77 32.58 0.27
N LEU A 59 -15.54 31.69 0.92
CA LEU A 59 -16.09 30.51 0.27
C LEU A 59 -17.14 30.91 -0.77
N PRO A 60 -17.09 30.32 -1.99
CA PRO A 60 -18.15 30.54 -2.97
C PRO A 60 -19.53 30.14 -2.41
N ALA A 61 -20.51 31.02 -2.61
CA ALA A 61 -21.86 30.83 -2.04
C ALA A 61 -22.67 29.74 -2.79
N ASP A 62 -22.26 29.38 -3.98
CA ASP A 62 -22.92 28.43 -4.89
C ASP A 62 -22.33 27.02 -4.85
N LEU A 63 -21.43 26.72 -3.91
CA LEU A 63 -20.87 25.40 -3.75
C LEU A 63 -21.95 24.36 -3.44
N VAL A 64 -21.95 23.27 -4.22
CA VAL A 64 -22.81 22.11 -3.96
C VAL A 64 -22.01 21.11 -3.14
N TRP A 65 -22.38 20.97 -1.87
CA TRP A 65 -21.72 20.07 -0.95
C TRP A 65 -22.31 18.67 -1.03
N GLU A 66 -21.45 17.69 -1.25
CA GLU A 66 -21.75 16.28 -1.21
C GLU A 66 -21.40 15.71 0.17
N THR A 67 -22.20 14.78 0.67
CA THR A 67 -21.96 14.13 1.96
C THR A 67 -21.79 12.62 1.85
N GLY A 68 -22.21 12.02 0.73
CA GLY A 68 -22.18 10.56 0.53
C GLY A 68 -23.04 9.76 1.53
N MET A 69 -23.94 10.42 2.28
CA MET A 69 -24.70 9.77 3.37
C MET A 69 -25.90 8.94 2.90
N ASP A 70 -26.21 8.95 1.60
CA ASP A 70 -27.35 8.21 1.02
C ASP A 70 -27.00 6.74 0.69
N GLU A 71 -25.74 6.38 0.69
CA GLU A 71 -25.30 5.01 0.39
C GLU A 71 -25.67 4.03 1.52
N PRO A 72 -25.84 2.73 1.24
CA PRO A 72 -26.16 1.72 2.25
C PRO A 72 -25.08 1.60 3.32
N GLU A 73 -25.41 1.03 4.47
CA GLU A 73 -24.42 0.71 5.50
C GLU A 73 -23.46 -0.39 5.05
N ILE A 74 -22.25 -0.38 5.58
CA ILE A 74 -21.23 -1.39 5.33
C ILE A 74 -21.11 -2.31 6.55
N GLY A 75 -21.01 -3.62 6.28
CA GLY A 75 -20.95 -4.63 7.32
C GLY A 75 -22.33 -5.08 7.82
N SER A 76 -22.36 -5.87 8.88
CA SER A 76 -23.58 -6.42 9.45
C SER A 76 -23.82 -5.88 10.85
N PRO A 77 -25.07 -5.51 11.22
CA PRO A 77 -25.40 -5.16 12.60
C PRO A 77 -25.20 -6.32 13.58
N GLU A 78 -25.07 -7.55 13.08
CA GLU A 78 -24.77 -8.74 13.89
C GLU A 78 -23.25 -8.87 14.18
N ALA A 79 -22.42 -8.04 13.56
CA ALA A 79 -20.98 -8.07 13.77
C ALA A 79 -20.64 -7.77 15.25
N THR A 80 -19.77 -8.59 15.82
CA THR A 80 -19.33 -8.47 17.21
C THR A 80 -17.88 -8.02 17.28
N LYS A 81 -17.61 -7.09 18.18
CA LYS A 81 -16.24 -6.63 18.46
C LYS A 81 -15.55 -7.62 19.41
N GLY A 82 -14.25 -7.82 19.22
CA GLY A 82 -13.42 -8.60 20.12
C GLY A 82 -12.50 -9.61 19.44
N GLY A 83 -11.66 -10.25 20.24
CA GLY A 83 -10.76 -11.30 19.78
C GLY A 83 -9.53 -10.80 19.03
N THR A 84 -8.75 -11.76 18.55
CA THR A 84 -7.55 -11.52 17.74
C THR A 84 -7.71 -12.21 16.40
N TYR A 85 -7.42 -11.46 15.33
CA TYR A 85 -7.29 -11.98 13.98
C TYR A 85 -5.81 -12.29 13.72
N TYR A 86 -5.52 -13.50 13.31
CA TYR A 86 -4.16 -13.98 13.04
C TYR A 86 -3.91 -14.05 11.53
N GLU A 87 -2.87 -13.38 11.08
CA GLU A 87 -2.45 -13.33 9.69
C GLU A 87 -0.95 -13.56 9.56
N SER A 88 -0.51 -13.99 8.39
CA SER A 88 0.90 -14.16 8.08
C SER A 88 1.38 -13.14 7.05
N ILE A 89 2.58 -12.64 7.25
CA ILE A 89 3.32 -11.82 6.28
C ILE A 89 4.60 -12.54 5.85
N GLU A 90 5.01 -12.35 4.60
CA GLU A 90 6.17 -13.06 4.04
C GLU A 90 7.49 -12.58 4.65
N ASP A 91 7.59 -11.28 4.87
CA ASP A 91 8.77 -10.67 5.46
C ASP A 91 8.38 -9.58 6.46
N PHE A 92 9.27 -9.40 7.44
CA PHE A 92 9.17 -8.28 8.34
C PHE A 92 9.38 -6.98 7.55
N PRO A 93 8.58 -5.92 7.78
CA PRO A 93 8.73 -4.67 7.06
C PRO A 93 10.12 -4.06 7.31
N PRO A 94 10.78 -3.51 6.30
CA PRO A 94 12.07 -2.85 6.46
C PRO A 94 11.95 -1.52 7.20
N THR A 95 10.75 -0.95 7.25
CA THR A 95 10.43 0.32 7.90
C THR A 95 8.94 0.41 8.22
N LEU A 96 8.57 1.21 9.22
CA LEU A 96 7.18 1.60 9.48
C LEU A 96 6.80 2.93 8.81
N ARG A 97 7.74 3.60 8.14
CA ARG A 97 7.44 4.83 7.39
C ARG A 97 6.49 4.56 6.23
N PHE A 98 5.59 5.47 5.98
CA PHE A 98 4.68 5.40 4.82
C PHE A 98 5.27 5.99 3.54
N THR A 99 6.34 6.75 3.65
CA THR A 99 6.96 7.47 2.52
C THR A 99 8.48 7.39 2.63
N GLY A 100 9.17 7.47 1.49
CA GLY A 100 10.63 7.49 1.42
C GLY A 100 11.25 6.12 1.18
N PRO A 101 12.55 5.97 1.43
CA PRO A 101 13.29 4.73 1.15
C PRO A 101 12.66 3.53 1.86
N ASP A 102 12.63 2.39 1.17
CA ASP A 102 12.14 1.09 1.66
C ASP A 102 10.65 1.05 2.09
N SER A 103 9.89 2.14 1.91
CA SER A 103 8.47 2.19 2.30
C SER A 103 7.52 1.41 1.38
N ASN A 104 8.01 0.89 0.25
CA ASN A 104 7.23 0.08 -0.70
C ASN A 104 7.60 -1.41 -0.57
N PHE A 105 6.96 -2.12 0.34
CA PHE A 105 7.18 -3.54 0.63
C PHE A 105 5.87 -4.35 0.55
N SER A 106 5.96 -5.67 0.41
CA SER A 106 4.81 -6.55 0.12
C SER A 106 3.70 -6.50 1.18
N SER A 107 4.07 -6.43 2.46
CA SER A 107 3.12 -6.37 3.58
C SER A 107 2.67 -4.96 3.97
N ARG A 108 3.06 -3.93 3.19
CA ARG A 108 2.72 -2.53 3.48
C ARG A 108 1.22 -2.30 3.68
N SER A 109 0.39 -2.95 2.87
CA SER A 109 -1.07 -2.81 2.94
C SER A 109 -1.64 -3.21 4.30
N TRP A 110 -1.04 -4.18 4.99
CA TRP A 110 -1.43 -4.57 6.34
C TRP A 110 -1.09 -3.52 7.41
N ILE A 111 -0.07 -2.72 7.17
CA ILE A 111 0.42 -1.72 8.14
C ILE A 111 -0.15 -0.34 7.84
N SER A 112 -0.32 0.01 6.56
CA SER A 112 -0.73 1.36 6.15
C SER A 112 -2.03 1.43 5.35
N GLY A 113 -2.28 0.44 4.50
CA GLY A 113 -3.32 0.56 3.47
C GLY A 113 -4.75 0.38 3.98
N PHE A 114 -4.96 -0.55 4.92
CA PHE A 114 -6.31 -0.90 5.36
C PHE A 114 -6.83 -0.06 6.53
N TYR A 115 -5.96 0.59 7.27
CA TYR A 115 -6.31 1.22 8.55
C TYR A 115 -6.19 2.74 8.54
N ARG A 116 -5.48 3.31 7.56
CA ARG A 116 -5.46 4.75 7.34
C ARG A 116 -6.79 5.18 6.72
N MET A 117 -7.46 6.12 7.36
CA MET A 117 -8.67 6.71 6.81
C MET A 117 -8.31 7.93 5.96
N PRO A 118 -8.65 7.96 4.66
CA PRO A 118 -8.48 9.15 3.82
C PRO A 118 -9.63 10.14 4.06
N TRP A 119 -9.60 11.28 3.33
CA TRP A 119 -10.66 12.27 3.38
C TRP A 119 -12.03 11.67 3.02
N VAL A 120 -12.10 10.93 1.93
CA VAL A 120 -13.29 10.17 1.50
C VAL A 120 -12.90 8.76 1.09
N VAL A 121 -13.85 7.84 1.10
CA VAL A 121 -13.64 6.42 0.78
C VAL A 121 -14.63 6.00 -0.30
N PRO A 122 -14.23 5.27 -1.34
CA PRO A 122 -15.18 4.64 -2.24
C PRO A 122 -15.99 3.57 -1.48
N HIS A 123 -17.32 3.65 -1.56
CA HIS A 123 -18.19 2.62 -0.98
C HIS A 123 -17.98 1.29 -1.71
N PRO A 124 -17.72 0.17 -1.02
CA PRO A 124 -17.25 -1.07 -1.64
C PRO A 124 -18.22 -1.69 -2.64
N ASN A 125 -19.54 -1.44 -2.50
CA ASN A 125 -20.56 -2.03 -3.38
C ASN A 125 -21.03 -1.07 -4.48
N THR A 126 -21.00 0.24 -4.23
CA THR A 126 -21.58 1.23 -5.17
C THR A 126 -20.51 2.04 -5.90
N GLY A 127 -19.29 2.06 -5.38
CA GLY A 127 -18.18 2.86 -5.89
C GLY A 127 -18.30 4.37 -5.66
N LYS A 128 -19.43 4.84 -5.12
CA LYS A 128 -19.61 6.26 -4.80
C LYS A 128 -18.84 6.65 -3.55
N TYR A 129 -18.43 7.90 -3.46
CA TYR A 129 -17.70 8.38 -2.28
C TYR A 129 -18.61 8.49 -1.05
N ILE A 130 -18.07 8.06 0.07
CA ILE A 130 -18.65 8.17 1.41
C ILE A 130 -17.65 8.89 2.33
N PRO A 131 -18.10 9.50 3.44
CA PRO A 131 -17.26 10.18 4.38
C PRO A 131 -16.16 9.27 4.95
N GLY A 132 -14.92 9.77 4.85
CA GLY A 132 -13.80 9.31 5.65
C GLY A 132 -13.55 10.30 6.79
N ILE A 133 -12.42 11.05 6.73
CA ILE A 133 -12.14 12.16 7.64
C ILE A 133 -13.01 13.38 7.30
N ALA A 134 -13.29 13.60 6.01
CA ALA A 134 -14.19 14.66 5.59
C ALA A 134 -15.65 14.30 5.89
N GLU A 135 -16.42 15.24 6.40
CA GLU A 135 -17.87 15.12 6.52
C GLU A 135 -18.60 15.52 5.24
N SER A 136 -18.00 16.40 4.45
CA SER A 136 -18.53 16.83 3.15
C SER A 136 -17.43 17.39 2.25
N TRP A 137 -17.69 17.38 0.95
CA TRP A 137 -16.79 17.94 -0.06
C TRP A 137 -17.61 18.61 -1.17
N ALA A 138 -16.98 19.55 -1.91
CA ALA A 138 -17.61 20.20 -3.04
C ALA A 138 -16.60 20.36 -4.18
N VAL A 139 -17.01 20.02 -5.40
CA VAL A 139 -16.17 20.09 -6.58
C VAL A 139 -16.49 21.33 -7.40
N ASP A 140 -15.49 22.17 -7.61
CA ASP A 140 -15.50 23.27 -8.56
C ASP A 140 -14.63 22.90 -9.77
N GLN A 141 -15.25 22.23 -10.73
CA GLN A 141 -14.58 21.75 -11.93
C GLN A 141 -13.96 22.88 -12.75
N ALA A 142 -14.62 24.05 -12.81
CA ALA A 142 -14.19 25.18 -13.62
C ALA A 142 -12.89 25.80 -13.09
N ASN A 143 -12.75 25.87 -11.77
CA ASN A 143 -11.58 26.39 -11.09
C ASN A 143 -10.59 25.28 -10.69
N LYS A 144 -10.84 24.03 -11.04
CA LYS A 144 -10.00 22.85 -10.73
C LYS A 144 -9.77 22.68 -9.22
N LYS A 145 -10.79 22.96 -8.43
CA LYS A 145 -10.70 23.05 -6.98
C LYS A 145 -11.69 22.10 -6.33
N VAL A 146 -11.24 21.46 -5.24
CA VAL A 146 -12.11 20.64 -4.37
C VAL A 146 -12.05 21.24 -2.98
N TYR A 147 -13.21 21.57 -2.44
CA TYR A 147 -13.38 22.08 -1.09
C TYR A 147 -13.72 20.93 -0.17
N ILE A 148 -13.15 20.90 1.01
CA ILE A 148 -13.29 19.83 1.99
C ILE A 148 -13.70 20.43 3.33
N ARG A 149 -14.67 19.83 3.99
CA ARG A 149 -14.99 20.04 5.41
C ARG A 149 -14.58 18.81 6.20
N ILE A 150 -13.69 19.01 7.15
CA ILE A 150 -13.24 17.97 8.07
C ILE A 150 -14.33 17.72 9.12
N ASN A 151 -14.55 16.47 9.48
CA ASN A 151 -15.39 16.14 10.60
C ASN A 151 -14.77 16.70 11.89
N PRO A 152 -15.45 17.59 12.64
CA PRO A 152 -14.85 18.28 13.77
C PRO A 152 -14.50 17.34 14.94
N THR A 153 -14.95 16.09 14.91
CA THR A 153 -14.58 15.07 15.91
C THR A 153 -13.43 14.18 15.47
N ALA A 154 -12.91 14.38 14.25
CA ALA A 154 -11.83 13.57 13.72
C ALA A 154 -10.53 13.80 14.50
N THR A 155 -9.93 12.70 14.94
CA THR A 155 -8.65 12.72 15.65
C THR A 155 -7.68 11.71 15.05
N TRP A 156 -6.41 11.97 15.24
CA TRP A 156 -5.35 11.02 15.05
C TRP A 156 -5.42 9.89 16.09
N THR A 157 -4.68 8.79 15.87
CA THR A 157 -4.65 7.66 16.82
C THR A 157 -4.07 8.03 18.20
N ASP A 158 -3.31 9.09 18.30
CA ASP A 158 -2.78 9.67 19.55
C ASP A 158 -3.70 10.72 20.19
N ASN A 159 -4.91 10.89 19.66
CA ASN A 159 -5.97 11.82 20.12
C ASN A 159 -5.75 13.31 19.76
N GLU A 160 -4.69 13.66 19.05
CA GLU A 160 -4.58 15.02 18.52
C GLU A 160 -5.67 15.27 17.46
N PRO A 161 -6.29 16.47 17.42
CA PRO A 161 -7.32 16.78 16.44
C PRO A 161 -6.74 16.86 15.03
N ILE A 162 -7.52 16.43 14.03
CA ILE A 162 -7.18 16.59 12.62
C ILE A 162 -7.72 17.92 12.13
N THR A 163 -6.87 18.75 11.58
CA THR A 163 -7.22 20.09 11.13
C THR A 163 -6.76 20.38 9.70
N SER A 164 -7.16 21.53 9.18
CA SER A 164 -6.71 22.02 7.87
C SER A 164 -5.19 22.24 7.84
N ASP A 165 -4.54 22.44 8.98
CA ASP A 165 -3.08 22.58 9.04
C ASP A 165 -2.38 21.28 8.66
N ASP A 166 -2.96 20.11 8.96
CA ASP A 166 -2.44 18.82 8.53
C ASP A 166 -2.53 18.62 7.00
N ALA A 167 -3.50 19.26 6.35
CA ALA A 167 -3.59 19.27 4.89
C ALA A 167 -2.53 20.19 4.25
N LEU A 168 -2.29 21.36 4.83
CA LEU A 168 -1.20 22.26 4.39
C LEU A 168 0.15 21.59 4.61
N PHE A 169 0.35 21.00 5.80
CA PHE A 169 1.58 20.30 6.13
C PHE A 169 1.83 19.11 5.21
N ALA A 170 0.79 18.38 4.80
CA ALA A 170 0.92 17.28 3.84
C ALA A 170 1.57 17.77 2.53
N PHE A 171 1.19 18.92 2.04
CA PHE A 171 1.77 19.47 0.82
C PHE A 171 3.24 19.90 1.02
N PHE A 172 3.56 20.55 2.15
CA PHE A 172 4.94 20.83 2.54
C PHE A 172 5.76 19.54 2.65
N PHE A 173 5.26 18.52 3.35
CA PHE A 173 5.91 17.25 3.57
C PHE A 173 6.26 16.56 2.24
N TYR A 174 5.29 16.44 1.34
CA TYR A 174 5.52 15.78 0.04
C TYR A 174 6.39 16.59 -0.94
N LEU A 175 6.52 17.89 -0.76
CA LEU A 175 7.46 18.72 -1.53
C LEU A 175 8.86 18.72 -0.93
N SER A 176 9.02 18.31 0.34
CA SER A 176 10.30 18.32 1.04
C SER A 176 11.29 17.28 0.47
N GLU A 177 12.54 17.68 0.34
CA GLU A 177 13.64 16.77 -0.03
C GLU A 177 14.00 15.80 1.11
N TYR A 178 13.65 16.12 2.35
CA TYR A 178 13.96 15.30 3.53
C TYR A 178 13.37 13.90 3.43
N ILE A 179 12.18 13.76 2.84
CA ILE A 179 11.49 12.45 2.73
C ILE A 179 12.17 11.48 1.75
N GLN A 180 13.11 11.93 0.92
CA GLN A 180 13.84 11.15 -0.08
C GLN A 180 12.92 10.28 -0.96
N ALA A 181 11.82 10.86 -1.41
CA ALA A 181 10.78 10.20 -2.20
C ALA A 181 10.57 10.89 -3.56
N PRO A 182 11.47 10.70 -4.55
CA PRO A 182 11.41 11.42 -5.83
C PRO A 182 10.07 11.25 -6.57
N PHE A 183 9.44 10.09 -6.47
CA PHE A 183 8.13 9.86 -7.05
C PHE A 183 7.09 10.79 -6.41
N SER A 184 7.03 10.85 -5.08
CA SER A 184 6.08 11.72 -4.36
C SER A 184 6.36 13.18 -4.64
N ASN A 185 7.63 13.62 -4.53
CA ASN A 185 8.01 14.99 -4.82
C ASN A 185 7.55 15.42 -6.23
N ASN A 186 7.81 14.58 -7.24
CA ASN A 186 7.42 14.86 -8.63
C ASN A 186 5.90 14.82 -8.82
N HIS A 187 5.21 13.84 -8.21
CA HIS A 187 3.76 13.71 -8.33
C HIS A 187 3.07 14.95 -7.74
N TYR A 188 3.34 15.26 -6.48
CA TYR A 188 2.64 16.34 -5.78
C TYR A 188 2.97 17.72 -6.34
N SER A 189 4.20 17.98 -6.80
CA SER A 189 4.57 19.24 -7.45
C SER A 189 3.93 19.44 -8.82
N ASN A 190 3.59 18.37 -9.54
CA ASN A 190 2.99 18.47 -10.87
C ASN A 190 1.45 18.46 -10.84
N GLU A 191 0.85 17.77 -9.89
CA GLU A 191 -0.62 17.58 -9.86
C GLU A 191 -1.33 18.69 -9.09
N TYR A 192 -0.68 19.32 -8.10
CA TYR A 192 -1.29 20.29 -7.21
C TYR A 192 -0.61 21.65 -7.34
N THR A 193 -1.42 22.72 -7.31
CA THR A 193 -0.92 24.09 -7.45
C THR A 193 -1.14 24.95 -6.22
N ASN A 194 -2.15 24.63 -5.39
CA ASN A 194 -2.43 25.42 -4.21
C ASN A 194 -3.29 24.66 -3.20
N ILE A 195 -3.03 24.90 -1.92
CA ILE A 195 -3.93 24.57 -0.82
C ILE A 195 -4.38 25.87 -0.17
N THR A 196 -5.70 26.04 -0.04
CA THR A 196 -6.31 27.21 0.60
C THR A 196 -6.91 26.81 1.94
N LYS A 197 -6.46 27.35 3.06
CA LYS A 197 -7.11 27.21 4.38
C LYS A 197 -8.13 28.31 4.56
N PHE A 198 -9.36 27.98 4.99
CA PHE A 198 -10.43 28.93 5.33
C PHE A 198 -10.64 29.02 6.85
N ASP A 199 -10.57 27.92 7.53
CA ASP A 199 -10.58 27.77 8.99
C ASP A 199 -9.95 26.41 9.38
N ASP A 200 -10.02 26.01 10.63
CA ASP A 200 -9.40 24.77 11.11
C ASP A 200 -10.06 23.49 10.56
N HIS A 201 -11.27 23.59 10.03
CA HIS A 201 -12.00 22.43 9.50
C HIS A 201 -12.40 22.58 8.02
N THR A 202 -12.03 23.69 7.38
CA THR A 202 -12.38 23.94 5.98
C THR A 202 -11.17 24.35 5.17
N PHE A 203 -10.89 23.62 4.12
CA PHE A 203 -9.81 23.93 3.19
C PHE A 203 -10.19 23.57 1.76
N ALA A 204 -9.35 23.93 0.81
CA ALA A 204 -9.52 23.51 -0.57
C ALA A 204 -8.18 23.15 -1.21
N ILE A 205 -8.22 22.17 -2.10
CA ILE A 205 -7.09 21.71 -2.92
C ILE A 205 -7.32 22.17 -4.35
N THR A 206 -6.34 22.81 -4.96
CA THR A 206 -6.37 23.24 -6.37
C THR A 206 -5.44 22.37 -7.19
N MET A 207 -5.97 21.77 -8.26
CA MET A 207 -5.24 20.91 -9.17
C MET A 207 -4.61 21.70 -10.33
N THR A 208 -3.53 21.20 -10.90
CA THR A 208 -2.90 21.78 -12.10
C THR A 208 -3.84 21.70 -13.31
N THR A 209 -4.52 20.58 -13.48
CA THR A 209 -5.45 20.32 -14.58
C THR A 209 -6.77 19.79 -14.06
N ALA A 210 -7.86 20.11 -14.78
CA ALA A 210 -9.14 19.49 -14.51
C ALA A 210 -9.06 17.98 -14.82
N LYS A 211 -9.61 17.18 -13.92
CA LYS A 211 -9.67 15.71 -14.06
C LYS A 211 -11.13 15.30 -14.22
N PRO A 212 -11.42 14.16 -14.86
CA PRO A 212 -12.80 13.62 -14.95
C PRO A 212 -13.42 13.42 -13.57
N ASP A 213 -12.67 12.86 -12.65
CA ASP A 213 -13.03 12.71 -11.24
C ASP A 213 -12.11 13.60 -10.37
N MET A 214 -12.50 14.85 -10.21
CA MET A 214 -11.73 15.82 -9.42
C MET A 214 -11.62 15.41 -7.96
N ALA A 215 -12.65 14.78 -7.41
CA ALA A 215 -12.66 14.36 -6.01
C ALA A 215 -11.59 13.28 -5.76
N GLU A 216 -11.51 12.25 -6.62
CA GLU A 216 -10.50 11.20 -6.48
C GLU A 216 -9.09 11.78 -6.44
N TYR A 217 -8.76 12.60 -7.44
CA TYR A 217 -7.40 13.12 -7.59
C TYR A 217 -7.03 14.14 -6.51
N ALA A 218 -7.93 15.05 -6.16
CA ALA A 218 -7.66 16.03 -5.12
C ALA A 218 -7.53 15.38 -3.75
N LEU A 219 -8.41 14.42 -3.45
CA LEU A 219 -8.46 13.75 -2.15
C LEU A 219 -7.38 12.68 -1.96
N PHE A 220 -6.58 12.40 -3.00
CA PHE A 220 -5.37 11.59 -2.91
C PHE A 220 -4.28 12.24 -2.04
N LEU A 221 -4.25 13.58 -1.95
CA LEU A 221 -3.43 14.29 -0.96
C LEU A 221 -4.07 14.14 0.44
N GLY A 222 -3.81 13.02 1.09
CA GLY A 222 -4.26 12.77 2.46
C GLY A 222 -3.54 13.65 3.48
N PRO A 223 -4.08 13.79 4.70
CA PRO A 223 -3.46 14.57 5.75
C PRO A 223 -2.18 13.90 6.25
N VAL A 224 -1.25 14.71 6.75
CA VAL A 224 -0.01 14.25 7.39
C VAL A 224 0.09 14.92 8.77
N PRO A 225 0.32 14.16 9.86
CA PRO A 225 0.30 14.70 11.22
C PRO A 225 1.50 15.61 11.47
N GLN A 226 1.27 16.94 11.41
CA GLN A 226 2.32 17.93 11.62
C GLN A 226 3.01 17.76 12.96
N HIS A 227 2.25 17.48 14.01
CA HIS A 227 2.78 17.33 15.37
C HIS A 227 3.76 16.15 15.50
N PHE A 228 3.56 15.07 14.74
CA PHE A 228 4.47 13.92 14.71
C PHE A 228 5.79 14.24 13.99
N TYR A 229 5.72 15.03 12.92
CA TYR A 229 6.87 15.38 12.09
C TYR A 229 7.58 16.69 12.49
N LYS A 230 7.47 17.11 13.75
CA LYS A 230 8.18 18.31 14.26
C LYS A 230 9.69 18.23 14.11
N GLU A 231 10.25 17.03 14.10
CA GLU A 231 11.67 16.78 13.94
C GLU A 231 12.06 16.40 12.48
N LEU A 232 11.21 16.71 11.49
CA LEU A 232 11.50 16.40 10.09
C LEU A 232 12.77 17.15 9.66
N GLY A 233 13.76 16.41 9.17
CA GLY A 233 15.06 16.92 8.74
C GLY A 233 15.80 15.91 7.88
N THR A 234 17.09 16.15 7.67
CA THR A 234 17.95 15.33 6.78
C THR A 234 18.11 13.88 7.24
N ASP A 235 17.86 13.60 8.51
CA ASP A 235 17.90 12.26 9.13
C ASP A 235 16.53 11.58 9.17
N TYR A 236 15.57 12.07 8.38
CA TYR A 236 14.23 11.51 8.29
C TYR A 236 14.19 9.99 8.08
N PRO A 237 14.99 9.37 7.17
CA PRO A 237 14.93 7.93 6.95
C PRO A 237 15.26 7.11 8.19
N GLU A 238 16.24 7.56 8.98
CA GLU A 238 16.70 6.87 10.19
C GLU A 238 15.78 7.19 11.37
N ARG A 239 15.45 8.46 11.57
CA ARG A 239 14.65 8.96 12.72
C ARG A 239 13.26 8.36 12.76
N TYR A 240 12.61 8.23 11.60
CA TYR A 240 11.23 7.73 11.49
C TYR A 240 11.16 6.27 11.05
N GLN A 241 12.26 5.56 10.96
CA GLN A 241 12.28 4.18 10.45
C GLN A 241 11.34 3.24 11.20
N TRP A 242 11.28 3.35 12.51
CA TRP A 242 10.49 2.49 13.38
C TRP A 242 9.43 3.24 14.18
N ARG A 243 9.28 4.53 13.96
CA ARG A 243 8.18 5.32 14.52
C ARG A 243 6.93 5.11 13.68
N TYR A 244 5.86 4.62 14.29
CA TYR A 244 4.60 4.46 13.59
C TYR A 244 3.85 5.78 13.56
N GLU A 245 3.58 6.28 12.34
CA GLU A 245 2.86 7.55 12.13
C GLU A 245 1.43 7.46 12.67
N PRO A 246 0.96 8.40 13.50
CA PRO A 246 -0.43 8.52 13.86
C PRO A 246 -1.30 8.70 12.60
N HIS A 247 -2.48 8.10 12.60
CA HIS A 247 -3.41 8.18 11.48
C HIS A 247 -4.87 8.20 11.98
N ALA A 248 -5.84 8.45 11.09
CA ALA A 248 -7.23 8.60 11.46
C ALA A 248 -8.00 7.26 11.57
N GLY A 249 -7.37 6.13 11.31
CA GLY A 249 -8.00 4.81 11.27
C GLY A 249 -8.18 4.16 12.63
N ALA A 250 -8.80 2.96 12.62
CA ALA A 250 -9.24 2.26 13.82
C ALA A 250 -8.16 1.48 14.57
N TYR A 251 -7.01 1.20 13.94
CA TYR A 251 -5.94 0.41 14.54
C TYR A 251 -4.65 1.23 14.64
N PHE A 252 -3.82 0.91 15.59
CA PHE A 252 -2.50 1.51 15.78
C PHE A 252 -1.46 0.45 16.18
N ILE A 253 -0.19 0.79 16.05
CA ILE A 253 0.93 -0.03 16.49
C ILE A 253 1.65 0.73 17.60
N ASP A 254 1.72 0.12 18.78
CA ASP A 254 2.55 0.58 19.88
C ASP A 254 3.94 -0.07 19.77
N ASP A 255 4.99 0.60 20.26
CA ASP A 255 6.37 0.08 20.21
C ASP A 255 6.50 -1.31 20.87
N GLN A 256 5.77 -1.55 21.96
CA GLN A 256 5.71 -2.86 22.63
C GLN A 256 5.07 -3.97 21.80
N ASN A 257 4.38 -3.62 20.73
CA ASN A 257 3.69 -4.53 19.81
C ASN A 257 4.56 -4.91 18.61
N ILE A 258 5.82 -4.50 18.59
CA ILE A 258 6.79 -4.80 17.55
C ILE A 258 7.81 -5.79 18.10
N ASP A 259 7.72 -7.05 17.64
CA ASP A 259 8.70 -8.09 17.92
C ASP A 259 9.55 -8.27 16.66
N MET A 260 10.72 -7.62 16.66
CA MET A 260 11.56 -7.43 15.47
C MET A 260 11.87 -8.75 14.75
N GLY A 261 11.55 -8.80 13.47
CA GLY A 261 11.75 -9.97 12.62
C GLY A 261 10.77 -11.14 12.86
N VAL A 262 9.87 -11.04 13.83
CA VAL A 262 8.97 -12.10 14.25
C VAL A 262 7.50 -11.75 13.99
N ARG A 263 7.03 -10.63 14.51
CA ARG A 263 5.62 -10.22 14.37
C ARG A 263 5.41 -8.72 14.63
N ILE A 264 4.27 -8.23 14.16
CA ILE A 264 3.70 -6.93 14.51
C ILE A 264 2.25 -7.14 14.92
N VAL A 265 1.81 -6.48 15.98
CA VAL A 265 0.41 -6.51 16.42
C VAL A 265 -0.19 -5.13 16.27
N LEU A 266 -1.30 -5.04 15.53
CA LEU A 266 -2.11 -3.84 15.47
C LEU A 266 -3.21 -3.96 16.54
N GLU A 267 -3.39 -2.93 17.35
CA GLU A 267 -4.43 -2.86 18.37
C GLU A 267 -5.56 -1.92 17.94
N ARG A 268 -6.80 -2.33 18.20
CA ARG A 268 -7.96 -1.50 17.91
C ARG A 268 -8.11 -0.40 18.95
N LYS A 269 -8.19 0.85 18.48
CA LYS A 269 -8.45 2.01 19.33
C LYS A 269 -9.91 1.97 19.82
N GLN A 270 -10.10 1.78 21.12
CA GLN A 270 -11.42 1.61 21.73
C GLN A 270 -12.26 2.89 21.71
N ASP A 271 -11.61 4.03 21.77
CA ASP A 271 -12.21 5.38 21.70
C ASP A 271 -12.06 6.02 20.32
N TRP A 272 -11.87 5.20 19.27
CA TRP A 272 -11.77 5.69 17.90
C TRP A 272 -12.92 6.62 17.53
N TRP A 273 -12.61 7.81 17.03
CA TRP A 273 -13.55 8.88 16.75
C TRP A 273 -14.70 8.50 15.81
N ALA A 274 -14.45 7.59 14.84
CA ALA A 274 -15.43 7.21 13.84
C ALA A 274 -16.22 5.92 14.19
N LYS A 275 -16.00 5.30 15.36
CA LYS A 275 -16.54 3.99 15.73
C LYS A 275 -18.06 3.86 15.65
N ASP A 276 -18.79 4.97 15.83
CA ASP A 276 -20.27 5.01 15.85
C ASP A 276 -20.85 5.61 14.56
N LEU A 277 -20.01 6.04 13.60
CA LEU A 277 -20.48 6.61 12.35
C LEU A 277 -21.07 5.54 11.44
N LYS A 278 -22.05 5.95 10.61
CA LYS A 278 -22.89 5.08 9.76
C LYS A 278 -22.10 3.99 9.02
N TYR A 279 -20.99 4.33 8.36
CA TYR A 279 -20.27 3.40 7.51
C TYR A 279 -19.19 2.60 8.25
N TRP A 280 -18.87 2.94 9.49
CA TRP A 280 -17.73 2.39 10.22
C TRP A 280 -18.12 1.53 11.41
N ARG A 281 -19.33 1.69 11.95
CA ARG A 281 -19.76 1.08 13.22
C ARG A 281 -19.74 -0.45 13.23
N TYR A 282 -19.88 -1.10 12.09
CA TYR A 282 -19.88 -2.57 11.98
C TYR A 282 -18.59 -3.14 11.42
N LEU A 283 -17.57 -2.29 11.18
CA LEU A 283 -16.24 -2.69 10.68
C LEU A 283 -15.22 -2.69 11.80
N PHE A 284 -14.02 -3.18 11.50
CA PHE A 284 -12.88 -3.20 12.43
C PHE A 284 -13.19 -3.97 13.72
N ASN A 285 -13.66 -5.22 13.56
CA ASN A 285 -14.21 -6.02 14.65
C ASN A 285 -13.18 -6.66 15.58
N PRO A 286 -12.04 -7.22 15.11
CA PRO A 286 -11.00 -7.74 16.00
C PRO A 286 -10.43 -6.66 16.93
N ASP A 287 -10.15 -7.01 18.19
CA ASP A 287 -9.40 -6.13 19.10
C ASP A 287 -7.94 -6.02 18.70
N ARG A 288 -7.41 -7.10 18.09
CA ARG A 288 -6.02 -7.19 17.65
C ARG A 288 -5.92 -7.85 16.28
N ILE A 289 -4.94 -7.42 15.51
CA ILE A 289 -4.49 -8.09 14.28
C ILE A 289 -3.03 -8.47 14.50
N ASN A 290 -2.76 -9.77 14.58
CA ASN A 290 -1.42 -10.29 14.76
C ASN A 290 -0.83 -10.70 13.41
N LEU A 291 0.20 -9.99 12.95
CA LEU A 291 0.92 -10.25 11.71
C LEU A 291 2.19 -11.04 12.02
N SER A 292 2.18 -12.35 11.88
CA SER A 292 3.34 -13.21 12.11
C SER A 292 4.18 -13.37 10.84
N VAL A 293 5.50 -13.29 10.96
CA VAL A 293 6.41 -13.50 9.82
C VAL A 293 6.57 -14.98 9.55
N ILE A 294 6.06 -15.46 8.40
CA ILE A 294 6.24 -16.82 7.92
C ILE A 294 6.69 -16.77 6.46
N ARG A 295 8.01 -16.87 6.21
CA ARG A 295 8.61 -16.66 4.90
C ARG A 295 8.26 -17.74 3.88
N ASP A 296 8.31 -18.98 4.30
CA ASP A 296 8.09 -20.13 3.43
C ASP A 296 6.59 -20.39 3.21
N ALA A 297 6.19 -20.56 1.94
CA ALA A 297 4.79 -20.77 1.57
C ALA A 297 4.21 -22.09 2.11
N SER A 298 5.02 -23.15 2.18
CA SER A 298 4.59 -24.42 2.75
C SER A 298 4.37 -24.31 4.25
N ASN A 299 5.23 -23.58 4.95
CA ASN A 299 5.07 -23.32 6.37
C ASN A 299 3.84 -22.42 6.65
N ARG A 300 3.52 -21.46 5.78
CA ARG A 300 2.25 -20.68 5.89
C ARG A 300 1.03 -21.57 5.73
N TYR A 301 1.07 -22.48 4.75
CA TYR A 301 0.00 -23.46 4.56
C TYR A 301 -0.20 -24.34 5.79
N GLU A 302 0.88 -24.88 6.35
CA GLU A 302 0.83 -25.68 7.56
C GLU A 302 0.35 -24.91 8.79
N ALA A 303 0.73 -23.63 8.92
CA ALA A 303 0.23 -22.74 9.98
C ALA A 303 -1.28 -22.51 9.85
N PHE A 304 -1.77 -22.29 8.63
CA PHE A 304 -3.20 -22.20 8.35
C PHE A 304 -3.93 -23.52 8.69
N ARG A 305 -3.39 -24.66 8.28
CA ARG A 305 -3.97 -25.99 8.58
C ARG A 305 -4.08 -26.27 10.09
N ARG A 306 -3.17 -25.75 10.90
CA ARG A 306 -3.21 -25.88 12.37
C ARG A 306 -4.11 -24.85 13.06
N GLY A 307 -4.60 -23.83 12.32
CA GLY A 307 -5.37 -22.74 12.90
C GLY A 307 -4.49 -21.68 13.58
N ASP A 308 -3.20 -21.62 13.28
CA ASP A 308 -2.30 -20.55 13.75
C ASP A 308 -2.48 -19.25 12.95
N VAL A 309 -3.12 -19.35 11.79
CA VAL A 309 -3.50 -18.27 10.86
C VAL A 309 -4.96 -18.45 10.46
N ASP A 310 -5.75 -17.39 10.55
CA ASP A 310 -7.20 -17.46 10.34
C ASP A 310 -7.60 -17.44 8.86
N MET A 311 -6.81 -16.82 8.00
CA MET A 311 -7.10 -16.71 6.58
C MET A 311 -5.85 -16.95 5.73
N MET A 312 -6.05 -17.58 4.58
CA MET A 312 -5.01 -17.72 3.58
C MET A 312 -5.56 -17.38 2.21
N ARG A 313 -4.88 -16.46 1.53
CA ARG A 313 -5.15 -16.19 0.12
C ARG A 313 -4.53 -17.28 -0.74
N VAL A 314 -5.37 -18.06 -1.42
CA VAL A 314 -4.94 -19.09 -2.34
C VAL A 314 -4.68 -18.50 -3.72
N ALA A 315 -3.43 -18.54 -4.17
CA ALA A 315 -3.00 -17.93 -5.43
C ALA A 315 -2.76 -18.97 -6.55
N THR A 316 -2.74 -20.28 -6.24
CA THR A 316 -2.43 -21.33 -7.22
C THR A 316 -3.55 -22.36 -7.30
N ALA A 317 -3.79 -22.84 -8.52
CA ALA A 317 -4.76 -23.91 -8.76
C ALA A 317 -4.35 -25.22 -8.06
N GLU A 318 -3.06 -25.54 -7.96
CA GLU A 318 -2.57 -26.70 -7.23
C GLU A 318 -3.02 -26.68 -5.77
N MET A 319 -2.85 -25.54 -5.08
CA MET A 319 -3.25 -25.39 -3.69
C MET A 319 -4.77 -25.51 -3.52
N TRP A 320 -5.53 -24.90 -4.42
CA TRP A 320 -6.99 -24.89 -4.36
C TRP A 320 -7.61 -26.26 -4.62
N TYR A 321 -7.09 -27.00 -5.63
CA TYR A 321 -7.69 -28.25 -6.10
C TYR A 321 -7.01 -29.50 -5.53
N ASP A 322 -5.68 -29.49 -5.37
CA ASP A 322 -4.93 -30.70 -4.99
C ASP A 322 -4.57 -30.72 -3.52
N ASN A 323 -4.06 -29.59 -2.96
CA ASN A 323 -3.63 -29.56 -1.57
C ASN A 323 -4.81 -29.37 -0.61
N LEU A 324 -5.88 -28.71 -1.07
CA LEU A 324 -7.09 -28.46 -0.29
C LEU A 324 -8.35 -28.84 -1.11
N PRO A 325 -8.54 -30.11 -1.51
CA PRO A 325 -9.72 -30.53 -2.26
C PRO A 325 -10.98 -30.42 -1.38
N ASP A 326 -12.15 -30.36 -1.98
CA ASP A 326 -13.43 -30.30 -1.26
C ASP A 326 -13.68 -31.57 -0.42
N SER A 327 -12.99 -32.68 -0.74
CA SER A 327 -13.01 -33.93 0.03
C SER A 327 -12.03 -33.95 1.22
N ASP A 328 -11.22 -32.92 1.39
CA ASP A 328 -10.34 -32.79 2.56
C ASP A 328 -11.19 -32.81 3.83
N PRO A 329 -10.79 -33.56 4.87
CA PRO A 329 -11.59 -33.74 6.10
C PRO A 329 -11.94 -32.40 6.78
N ASP A 330 -11.05 -31.41 6.77
CA ASP A 330 -11.30 -30.12 7.41
C ASP A 330 -12.24 -29.25 6.58
N VAL A 331 -12.17 -29.35 5.24
CA VAL A 331 -13.11 -28.69 4.33
C VAL A 331 -14.48 -29.36 4.40
N ALA A 332 -14.56 -30.69 4.27
CA ALA A 332 -15.81 -31.44 4.34
C ALA A 332 -16.46 -31.34 5.73
N GLY A 333 -15.67 -31.21 6.78
CA GLY A 333 -16.13 -31.02 8.17
C GLY A 333 -16.55 -29.58 8.49
N GLY A 334 -16.34 -28.64 7.58
CA GLY A 334 -16.70 -27.22 7.77
C GLY A 334 -15.75 -26.44 8.69
N TYR A 335 -14.54 -26.97 8.97
CA TYR A 335 -13.50 -26.26 9.72
C TYR A 335 -12.73 -25.27 8.84
N ILE A 336 -12.59 -25.60 7.54
CA ILE A 336 -12.02 -24.71 6.54
C ILE A 336 -13.08 -24.36 5.51
N HIS A 337 -13.32 -23.07 5.34
CA HIS A 337 -14.24 -22.54 4.33
C HIS A 337 -13.46 -22.05 3.11
N LYS A 338 -13.75 -22.64 1.94
CA LYS A 338 -13.24 -22.17 0.65
C LYS A 338 -14.25 -21.19 0.07
N SER A 339 -13.81 -20.00 -0.27
CA SER A 339 -14.68 -18.95 -0.86
C SER A 339 -14.01 -18.33 -2.07
N THR A 340 -14.77 -18.26 -3.18
CA THR A 340 -14.43 -17.47 -4.35
C THR A 340 -15.47 -16.38 -4.51
N PHE A 341 -15.04 -15.15 -4.64
CA PHE A 341 -15.94 -14.01 -4.85
C PHE A 341 -15.37 -13.06 -5.90
N TYR A 342 -16.29 -12.38 -6.58
CA TYR A 342 -16.00 -11.42 -7.62
C TYR A 342 -16.40 -10.02 -7.14
N ASN A 343 -15.65 -9.03 -7.56
CA ASN A 343 -15.93 -7.64 -7.26
C ASN A 343 -15.90 -6.78 -8.53
N GLY A 344 -16.37 -5.54 -8.44
CA GLY A 344 -16.33 -4.56 -9.53
C GLY A 344 -14.99 -3.82 -9.68
N GLY A 345 -13.99 -4.21 -8.89
CA GLY A 345 -12.67 -3.58 -8.94
C GLY A 345 -11.89 -3.91 -10.21
N PRO A 346 -10.79 -3.18 -10.47
CA PRO A 346 -9.92 -3.42 -11.61
C PRO A 346 -9.42 -4.86 -11.65
N ARG A 347 -9.43 -5.46 -12.83
CA ARG A 347 -8.79 -6.75 -13.04
C ARG A 347 -7.28 -6.62 -12.85
N SER A 348 -6.70 -7.53 -12.06
CA SER A 348 -5.25 -7.59 -11.90
C SER A 348 -4.59 -7.95 -13.23
N ASN A 349 -3.70 -7.10 -13.70
CA ASN A 349 -2.94 -7.32 -14.92
C ASN A 349 -1.61 -8.01 -14.59
N TRP A 350 -1.64 -9.33 -14.56
CA TRP A 350 -0.42 -10.13 -14.46
C TRP A 350 0.20 -10.28 -15.85
N GLY A 351 1.50 -10.15 -15.93
CA GLY A 351 2.19 -10.25 -17.18
C GLY A 351 3.68 -9.96 -17.08
N LEU A 352 4.31 -9.97 -18.23
CA LEU A 352 5.72 -9.61 -18.37
C LEU A 352 5.83 -8.11 -18.63
N TRP A 353 6.35 -7.37 -17.65
CA TRP A 353 6.60 -5.94 -17.75
C TRP A 353 7.99 -5.69 -18.33
N MET A 354 8.04 -5.03 -19.49
CA MET A 354 9.27 -4.76 -20.22
C MET A 354 9.69 -3.29 -20.03
N ASN A 355 10.87 -3.06 -19.44
CA ASN A 355 11.42 -1.70 -19.32
C ASN A 355 11.98 -1.25 -20.68
N ALA A 356 11.22 -0.44 -21.40
CA ALA A 356 11.58 0.07 -22.72
C ALA A 356 12.79 1.04 -22.73
N SER A 357 13.31 1.41 -21.57
CA SER A 357 14.58 2.18 -21.47
C SER A 357 15.82 1.29 -21.42
N ARG A 358 15.64 -0.02 -21.27
CA ARG A 358 16.75 -0.98 -21.25
C ARG A 358 17.14 -1.38 -22.65
N HIS A 359 18.46 -1.51 -22.84
CA HIS A 359 19.03 -2.05 -24.07
C HIS A 359 18.38 -3.37 -24.47
N LEU A 360 18.19 -3.60 -25.76
CA LEU A 360 17.36 -4.62 -26.42
C LEU A 360 15.87 -4.39 -26.25
N LEU A 361 15.38 -4.08 -25.05
CA LEU A 361 13.95 -3.83 -24.80
C LEU A 361 13.50 -2.43 -25.25
N ASP A 362 14.40 -1.51 -25.60
CA ASP A 362 14.12 -0.25 -26.27
C ASP A 362 13.62 -0.46 -27.73
N ASN A 363 14.01 -1.57 -28.34
CA ASN A 363 13.55 -1.96 -29.69
C ASN A 363 12.13 -2.53 -29.63
N GLN A 364 11.22 -1.94 -30.38
CA GLN A 364 9.82 -2.38 -30.43
C GLN A 364 9.67 -3.80 -30.99
N ASP A 365 10.45 -4.18 -32.02
CA ASP A 365 10.36 -5.50 -32.61
C ASP A 365 10.85 -6.59 -31.65
N VAL A 366 11.83 -6.30 -30.78
CA VAL A 366 12.21 -7.23 -29.71
C VAL A 366 11.04 -7.45 -28.78
N ARG A 367 10.36 -6.38 -28.32
CA ARG A 367 9.20 -6.52 -27.43
C ARG A 367 8.03 -7.29 -28.08
N LEU A 368 7.76 -7.04 -29.37
CA LEU A 368 6.75 -7.78 -30.13
C LEU A 368 7.13 -9.25 -30.30
N GLY A 369 8.39 -9.53 -30.62
CA GLY A 369 8.91 -10.89 -30.71
C GLY A 369 8.71 -11.66 -29.40
N ILE A 370 9.06 -11.06 -28.25
CA ILE A 370 8.82 -11.65 -26.92
C ILE A 370 7.33 -11.92 -26.72
N HIS A 371 6.48 -10.96 -27.09
CA HIS A 371 5.02 -11.09 -26.89
C HIS A 371 4.44 -12.27 -27.69
N TYR A 372 4.84 -12.45 -28.95
CA TYR A 372 4.38 -13.56 -29.78
C TYR A 372 5.01 -14.89 -29.35
N ALA A 373 6.22 -14.89 -28.78
CA ALA A 373 6.88 -16.10 -28.29
C ALA A 373 6.29 -16.62 -26.96
N ALA A 374 5.54 -15.80 -26.23
CA ALA A 374 4.98 -16.17 -24.94
C ALA A 374 3.62 -16.85 -25.08
N ASN A 375 3.56 -18.17 -24.80
CA ASN A 375 2.31 -18.93 -24.82
C ASN A 375 1.53 -18.78 -23.49
N TRP A 376 0.89 -17.64 -23.31
CA TRP A 376 0.10 -17.34 -22.13
C TRP A 376 -1.11 -18.25 -21.97
N GLN A 377 -1.73 -18.70 -23.08
CA GLN A 377 -2.86 -19.62 -23.00
C GLN A 377 -2.45 -20.96 -22.39
N LEU A 378 -1.28 -21.46 -22.76
CA LEU A 378 -0.72 -22.68 -22.15
C LEU A 378 -0.52 -22.53 -20.63
N VAL A 379 -0.08 -21.35 -20.17
CA VAL A 379 0.07 -21.05 -18.75
C VAL A 379 -1.30 -21.02 -18.06
N ILE A 380 -2.29 -20.35 -18.68
CA ILE A 380 -3.66 -20.29 -18.16
C ILE A 380 -4.25 -21.70 -18.04
N ASP A 381 -4.16 -22.50 -19.10
CA ASP A 381 -4.81 -23.82 -19.15
C ASP A 381 -4.14 -24.82 -18.20
N ASN A 382 -2.80 -24.83 -18.10
CA ASN A 382 -2.08 -25.85 -17.37
C ASN A 382 -1.73 -25.42 -15.93
N TYR A 383 -1.27 -24.18 -15.72
CA TYR A 383 -0.87 -23.73 -14.40
C TYR A 383 -2.06 -23.21 -13.60
N PHE A 384 -2.92 -22.42 -14.22
CA PHE A 384 -4.12 -21.87 -13.58
C PHE A 384 -5.38 -22.70 -13.81
N ARG A 385 -5.31 -23.78 -14.60
CA ARG A 385 -6.44 -24.68 -14.90
C ARG A 385 -7.69 -23.98 -15.43
N GLY A 386 -7.52 -22.86 -16.11
CA GLY A 386 -8.60 -22.04 -16.63
C GLY A 386 -9.21 -21.03 -15.67
N ASP A 387 -8.68 -20.92 -14.44
CA ASP A 387 -9.20 -19.96 -13.44
C ASP A 387 -8.86 -18.50 -13.77
N MET A 388 -7.99 -18.27 -14.75
CA MET A 388 -7.58 -16.93 -15.19
C MET A 388 -8.03 -16.69 -16.65
N GLU A 389 -8.25 -15.42 -16.97
CA GLU A 389 -8.61 -14.98 -18.30
C GLU A 389 -7.48 -14.21 -18.97
N ARG A 390 -7.34 -14.38 -20.28
CA ARG A 390 -6.42 -13.58 -21.09
C ARG A 390 -6.96 -12.17 -21.24
N LEU A 391 -6.23 -11.18 -20.74
CA LEU A 391 -6.59 -9.77 -20.91
C LEU A 391 -6.30 -9.30 -22.34
N ARG A 392 -7.19 -8.51 -22.92
CA ARG A 392 -7.01 -7.83 -24.22
C ARG A 392 -6.16 -6.58 -24.09
N THR A 393 -6.42 -5.81 -23.04
CA THR A 393 -5.71 -4.56 -22.69
C THR A 393 -5.44 -4.50 -21.20
N GLN A 394 -4.64 -3.54 -20.78
CA GLN A 394 -4.37 -3.28 -19.35
C GLN A 394 -5.66 -2.95 -18.56
N ASN A 395 -6.64 -2.30 -19.21
CA ASN A 395 -7.89 -1.88 -18.61
C ASN A 395 -9.06 -2.80 -18.94
N ASP A 396 -8.79 -4.06 -19.34
CA ASP A 396 -9.85 -5.00 -19.67
C ASP A 396 -10.77 -5.25 -18.45
N GLY A 397 -12.07 -5.20 -18.70
CA GLY A 397 -13.09 -5.28 -17.66
C GLY A 397 -13.64 -3.92 -17.20
N TYR A 398 -13.12 -2.81 -17.74
CA TYR A 398 -13.71 -1.47 -17.57
C TYR A 398 -14.38 -1.05 -18.88
N PRO A 399 -15.72 -1.15 -18.99
CA PRO A 399 -16.42 -0.93 -20.27
C PRO A 399 -16.10 0.41 -20.92
N ASP A 400 -16.01 1.48 -20.13
CA ASP A 400 -15.78 2.83 -20.63
C ASP A 400 -14.31 3.12 -21.00
N PHE A 401 -13.37 2.27 -20.56
CA PHE A 401 -11.94 2.45 -20.76
C PHE A 401 -11.28 1.30 -21.53
N THR A 402 -12.06 0.30 -21.92
CA THR A 402 -11.59 -0.84 -22.72
C THR A 402 -12.00 -0.66 -24.18
N ASN A 403 -11.02 -0.66 -25.08
CA ASN A 403 -11.33 -0.75 -26.51
C ASN A 403 -11.75 -2.18 -26.87
N PRO A 404 -13.03 -2.42 -27.23
CA PRO A 404 -13.52 -3.76 -27.55
C PRO A 404 -12.92 -4.34 -28.82
N ASP A 405 -12.37 -3.51 -29.72
CA ASP A 405 -11.78 -3.92 -30.97
C ASP A 405 -10.33 -4.44 -30.86
N VAL A 406 -9.75 -4.34 -29.66
CA VAL A 406 -8.40 -4.86 -29.39
C VAL A 406 -8.49 -6.33 -28.99
N GLU A 407 -7.78 -7.18 -29.70
CA GLU A 407 -7.66 -8.61 -29.39
C GLU A 407 -6.26 -8.91 -28.80
N PRO A 408 -6.14 -9.89 -27.89
CA PRO A 408 -4.85 -10.33 -27.37
C PRO A 408 -3.99 -10.87 -28.52
N ARG A 409 -2.72 -10.50 -28.58
CA ARG A 409 -1.82 -11.09 -29.57
C ARG A 409 -1.71 -12.60 -29.33
N PRO A 410 -1.88 -13.44 -30.37
CA PRO A 410 -1.78 -14.89 -30.22
C PRO A 410 -0.32 -15.31 -29.94
N PHE A 411 -0.16 -16.53 -29.45
CA PHE A 411 1.12 -17.22 -29.49
C PHE A 411 1.43 -17.61 -30.94
N ASP A 412 2.53 -17.10 -31.49
CA ASP A 412 2.95 -17.36 -32.85
C ASP A 412 4.48 -17.26 -33.01
N ILE A 413 5.13 -18.41 -33.06
CA ILE A 413 6.60 -18.47 -33.15
C ILE A 413 7.10 -17.89 -34.47
N ALA A 414 6.37 -18.06 -35.60
CA ALA A 414 6.79 -17.53 -36.89
C ALA A 414 6.76 -15.99 -36.88
N LEU A 415 5.73 -15.39 -36.32
CA LEU A 415 5.67 -13.94 -36.13
C LEU A 415 6.75 -13.46 -35.13
N ALA A 416 7.02 -14.19 -34.05
CA ALA A 416 8.10 -13.86 -33.11
C ALA A 416 9.47 -13.82 -33.82
N GLU A 417 9.77 -14.85 -34.67
CA GLU A 417 11.02 -14.91 -35.44
C GLU A 417 11.10 -13.78 -36.47
N GLN A 418 9.99 -13.39 -37.11
CA GLN A 418 9.96 -12.26 -38.04
C GLN A 418 10.32 -10.94 -37.31
N HIS A 419 9.75 -10.70 -36.15
CA HIS A 419 10.05 -9.51 -35.35
C HIS A 419 11.50 -9.52 -34.84
N PHE A 420 12.01 -10.66 -34.37
CA PHE A 420 13.42 -10.74 -33.95
C PHE A 420 14.36 -10.52 -35.14
N ALA A 421 14.01 -11.03 -36.34
CA ALA A 421 14.78 -10.77 -37.54
C ALA A 421 14.74 -9.30 -37.96
N ALA A 422 13.58 -8.62 -37.83
CA ALA A 422 13.45 -7.18 -38.08
C ALA A 422 14.29 -6.36 -37.12
N ALA A 423 14.46 -6.85 -35.89
CA ALA A 423 15.38 -6.27 -34.89
C ALA A 423 16.85 -6.62 -35.16
N GLY A 424 17.20 -7.38 -36.17
CA GLY A 424 18.55 -7.77 -36.56
C GLY A 424 19.05 -9.10 -35.99
N PHE A 425 18.23 -9.84 -35.25
CA PHE A 425 18.60 -11.13 -34.65
C PHE A 425 18.22 -12.29 -35.59
N THR A 426 19.08 -12.59 -36.54
CA THR A 426 18.82 -13.54 -37.65
C THR A 426 19.62 -14.84 -37.56
N GLN A 427 20.61 -14.92 -36.69
CA GLN A 427 21.48 -16.09 -36.55
C GLN A 427 21.32 -16.71 -35.17
N ARG A 428 21.67 -18.00 -35.05
CA ARG A 428 21.73 -18.67 -33.74
C ARG A 428 23.19 -18.91 -33.37
N GLY A 429 23.53 -18.53 -32.15
CA GLY A 429 24.82 -18.84 -31.55
C GLY A 429 24.98 -20.34 -31.26
N PRO A 430 26.15 -20.77 -30.79
CA PRO A 430 26.44 -22.18 -30.49
C PRO A 430 25.53 -22.77 -29.42
N ASP A 431 24.94 -21.93 -28.58
CA ASP A 431 24.01 -22.27 -27.50
C ASP A 431 22.52 -22.16 -27.93
N GLY A 432 22.27 -21.89 -29.20
CA GLY A 432 20.93 -21.75 -29.77
C GLY A 432 20.24 -20.41 -29.52
N ILE A 433 20.86 -19.48 -28.78
CA ILE A 433 20.34 -18.13 -28.57
C ILE A 433 20.51 -17.30 -29.85
N LEU A 434 19.49 -16.48 -30.16
CA LEU A 434 19.55 -15.58 -31.31
C LEU A 434 20.64 -14.52 -31.11
N VAL A 435 21.39 -14.25 -32.18
CA VAL A 435 22.45 -13.24 -32.26
C VAL A 435 22.25 -12.34 -33.47
N ASN A 436 22.68 -11.09 -33.36
CA ASN A 436 22.72 -10.15 -34.47
C ASN A 436 24.06 -10.23 -35.25
N ALA A 437 24.21 -9.45 -36.31
CA ALA A 437 25.42 -9.43 -37.14
C ALA A 437 26.69 -8.98 -36.39
N ALA A 438 26.55 -8.28 -35.25
CA ALA A 438 27.66 -7.88 -34.38
C ALA A 438 28.00 -8.97 -33.34
N GLY A 439 27.32 -10.11 -33.37
CA GLY A 439 27.51 -11.19 -32.39
C GLY A 439 26.82 -10.94 -31.04
N GLU A 440 26.02 -9.90 -30.94
CA GLU A 440 25.25 -9.61 -29.73
C GLU A 440 24.11 -10.60 -29.55
N ARG A 441 23.92 -11.10 -28.34
CA ARG A 441 22.93 -12.11 -28.00
C ARG A 441 21.59 -11.47 -27.60
N LEU A 442 20.50 -12.05 -28.04
CA LEU A 442 19.16 -11.72 -27.56
C LEU A 442 18.96 -12.40 -26.18
N ALA A 443 19.50 -11.79 -25.15
CA ALA A 443 19.45 -12.31 -23.78
C ALA A 443 19.18 -11.19 -22.80
N PHE A 444 18.28 -11.42 -21.85
CA PHE A 444 17.92 -10.49 -20.78
C PHE A 444 17.53 -11.28 -19.52
N THR A 445 17.63 -10.64 -18.38
CA THR A 445 17.23 -11.19 -17.08
C THR A 445 15.79 -10.76 -16.77
N LEU A 446 14.98 -11.71 -16.30
CA LEU A 446 13.63 -11.50 -15.80
C LEU A 446 13.67 -11.25 -14.29
#